data_8f02041fd5c21d011ab847412e29280e
#
_entry.id   8f02041fd5c21d011ab847412e29280e
#
_cell.length_a   1.000
_cell.length_b   1.000
_cell.length_c   1.000
_cell.angle_alpha   90.00
_cell.angle_beta   90.00
_cell.angle_gamma   90.00
#
_symmetry.space_group_name_H-M   'P 1'
#
loop_
_entity.id
_entity.type
_entity.pdbx_description
1 polymer ?
#
loop_
_entity_poly.entity_id
_entity_poly.type
_entity_poly.pdbx_seq_one_letter_code
_entity_poly.pdbx_strand_id
1 'polypeptide(L)'
;MELLNTIVNEINNILWSYVLIIVLVGSGIYFTLSTRFVQLRLLPEMIRLLTDGVGTKTEGHAVSSFQAFCVSTASRVGVGNIAGVAIAIVTGGPGAVFWMWVIAFIGCATGFVESTLAQIYKLPRKNGSFHGGPAYYIKNALHQPGVAKLFAILISVTFGLIYCSVQANTIALSAQTAFNISPAITAGFLAVFTALVICGGVKRIARFTEFLVPIMAGLYILVAIIITVMNIDKVPGMLALIIHDAFSPQAAVGGGLGSAILTGVKRGLFSNEAGEGSVPNAAATADVTHPVKQGLIQSFGVYVDTWLVCSATAFIVLLTGQYTIGGELTGIALAQASLASIFGGFAPAAVSFMILMFAFSSIVGNYYYGEINIAFFESKSKAGLFLFRALVIFMVVFGSMAELSLVWNLADLFMGFLCLTNLYAIIRLYKYAHVALNSYLEQKNKGIAEPVFDPSVLPSESGIHAWGVDKD
;
A
#
# COMPACT_ATOMS: atom_id res chain seq x y z
N MET A 1 -10.04 -22.67 -15.37
CA MET A 1 -10.13 -21.49 -14.51
C MET A 1 -10.75 -21.85 -13.15
N GLU A 2 -11.88 -22.54 -13.09
CA GLU A 2 -12.53 -22.94 -11.83
C GLU A 2 -11.63 -23.73 -10.88
N LEU A 3 -10.92 -24.77 -11.38
CA LEU A 3 -10.01 -25.57 -10.56
C LEU A 3 -8.90 -24.70 -9.93
N LEU A 4 -8.31 -23.77 -10.70
CA LEU A 4 -7.29 -22.85 -10.20
C LEU A 4 -7.87 -21.96 -9.09
N ASN A 5 -9.05 -21.39 -9.31
CA ASN A 5 -9.71 -20.54 -8.32
C ASN A 5 -10.04 -21.30 -7.03
N THR A 6 -10.49 -22.57 -7.15
CA THR A 6 -10.76 -23.44 -5.99
C THR A 6 -9.48 -23.70 -5.18
N ILE A 7 -8.39 -24.07 -5.83
CA ILE A 7 -7.08 -24.33 -5.15
C ILE A 7 -6.59 -23.06 -4.45
N VAL A 8 -6.65 -21.92 -5.13
CA VAL A 8 -6.23 -20.63 -4.56
C VAL A 8 -7.08 -20.25 -3.35
N ASN A 9 -8.38 -20.48 -3.41
CA ASN A 9 -9.29 -20.22 -2.28
C ASN A 9 -8.99 -21.10 -1.07
N GLU A 10 -8.73 -22.40 -1.25
CA GLU A 10 -8.39 -23.30 -0.14
C GLU A 10 -7.08 -22.86 0.54
N ILE A 11 -6.05 -22.52 -0.23
CA ILE A 11 -4.80 -22.03 0.34
C ILE A 11 -5.02 -20.69 1.05
N ASN A 12 -5.80 -19.78 0.47
CA ASN A 12 -6.14 -18.50 1.10
C ASN A 12 -6.87 -18.71 2.43
N ASN A 13 -7.82 -19.65 2.51
CA ASN A 13 -8.55 -19.94 3.74
C ASN A 13 -7.60 -20.35 4.87
N ILE A 14 -6.65 -21.26 4.61
CA ILE A 14 -5.69 -21.70 5.59
C ILE A 14 -4.74 -20.55 5.97
N LEU A 15 -4.17 -19.86 4.96
CA LEU A 15 -3.18 -18.81 5.14
C LEU A 15 -3.73 -17.63 5.97
N TRP A 16 -4.91 -17.16 5.62
CA TRP A 16 -5.51 -15.97 6.24
C TRP A 16 -6.21 -16.26 7.56
N SER A 17 -6.94 -17.39 7.67
CA SER A 17 -7.71 -17.67 8.89
C SER A 17 -6.86 -18.04 10.10
N TYR A 18 -5.68 -18.63 9.88
CA TYR A 18 -4.89 -19.21 10.97
C TYR A 18 -3.47 -18.64 11.10
N VAL A 19 -2.81 -18.32 10.00
CA VAL A 19 -1.39 -17.97 10.04
C VAL A 19 -1.19 -16.47 9.99
N LEU A 20 -1.64 -15.85 8.90
CA LEU A 20 -1.28 -14.48 8.60
C LEU A 20 -1.92 -13.48 9.56
N ILE A 21 -3.19 -13.69 9.92
CA ILE A 21 -3.88 -12.77 10.83
C ILE A 21 -3.20 -12.72 12.21
N ILE A 22 -2.77 -13.87 12.73
CA ILE A 22 -2.08 -13.96 14.02
C ILE A 22 -0.72 -13.24 13.95
N VAL A 23 0.06 -13.52 12.90
CA VAL A 23 1.39 -12.92 12.73
C VAL A 23 1.28 -11.42 12.48
N LEU A 24 0.35 -10.99 11.61
CA LEU A 24 0.17 -9.59 11.23
C LEU A 24 -0.34 -8.75 12.41
N VAL A 25 -1.43 -9.18 13.05
CA VAL A 25 -2.02 -8.47 14.20
C VAL A 25 -1.08 -8.53 15.40
N GLY A 26 -0.50 -9.70 15.67
CA GLY A 26 0.44 -9.89 16.79
C GLY A 26 1.69 -9.03 16.64
N SER A 27 2.31 -8.97 15.46
CA SER A 27 3.47 -8.10 15.21
C SER A 27 3.10 -6.62 15.26
N GLY A 28 1.94 -6.22 14.70
CA GLY A 28 1.45 -4.85 14.75
C GLY A 28 1.22 -4.37 16.19
N ILE A 29 0.61 -5.20 17.04
CA ILE A 29 0.44 -4.92 18.47
C ILE A 29 1.80 -4.85 19.17
N TYR A 30 2.69 -5.81 18.91
CA TYR A 30 4.04 -5.82 19.46
C TYR A 30 4.81 -4.53 19.12
N PHE A 31 4.82 -4.10 17.86
CA PHE A 31 5.49 -2.86 17.47
C PHE A 31 4.81 -1.63 18.05
N THR A 32 3.48 -1.60 18.11
CA THR A 32 2.72 -0.50 18.73
C THR A 32 3.11 -0.31 20.20
N LEU A 33 3.10 -1.38 20.97
CA LEU A 33 3.43 -1.34 22.39
C LEU A 33 4.92 -1.04 22.64
N SER A 34 5.80 -1.69 21.89
CA SER A 34 7.25 -1.54 22.04
C SER A 34 7.76 -0.15 21.63
N THR A 35 7.12 0.49 20.66
CA THR A 35 7.42 1.88 20.26
C THR A 35 6.65 2.91 21.10
N ARG A 36 5.89 2.45 22.10
CA ARG A 36 5.05 3.30 22.96
C ARG A 36 4.07 4.14 22.12
N PHE A 37 3.32 3.48 21.24
CA PHE A 37 2.34 4.12 20.36
C PHE A 37 2.96 5.22 19.48
N VAL A 38 4.03 4.91 18.75
CA VAL A 38 4.73 5.85 17.86
C VAL A 38 3.77 6.59 16.93
N GLN A 39 2.76 5.88 16.43
CA GLN A 39 1.74 6.40 15.51
C GLN A 39 0.85 7.48 16.12
N LEU A 40 0.65 7.48 17.43
CA LEU A 40 -0.11 8.55 18.12
C LEU A 40 0.82 9.63 18.64
N ARG A 41 1.85 9.22 19.36
CA ARG A 41 2.77 10.14 20.06
C ARG A 41 3.52 11.05 19.11
N LEU A 42 3.91 10.55 17.94
CA LEU A 42 4.68 11.30 16.96
C LEU A 42 3.87 11.75 15.74
N LEU A 43 2.53 11.71 15.82
CA LEU A 43 1.66 12.20 14.73
C LEU A 43 1.95 13.67 14.34
N PRO A 44 2.13 14.63 15.27
CA PRO A 44 2.52 15.99 14.90
C PRO A 44 3.87 16.05 14.17
N GLU A 45 4.84 15.22 14.59
CA GLU A 45 6.16 15.14 13.93
C GLU A 45 6.06 14.53 12.53
N MET A 46 5.18 13.53 12.32
CA MET A 46 4.91 12.95 10.99
C MET A 46 4.41 14.01 10.01
N ILE A 47 3.44 14.83 10.47
CA ILE A 47 2.87 15.93 9.66
C ILE A 47 3.95 16.98 9.36
N ARG A 48 4.72 17.38 10.36
CA ARG A 48 5.82 18.36 10.20
C ARG A 48 6.84 17.87 9.15
N LEU A 49 7.31 16.63 9.29
CA LEU A 49 8.32 16.07 8.37
C LEU A 49 7.80 15.96 6.93
N LEU A 50 6.51 15.68 6.75
CA LEU A 50 5.91 15.63 5.43
C LEU A 50 5.84 17.04 4.81
N THR A 51 5.39 18.04 5.57
CA THR A 51 5.29 19.43 5.10
C THR A 51 6.64 20.04 4.81
N ASP A 52 7.63 19.81 5.65
CA ASP A 52 9.03 20.29 5.44
C ASP A 52 9.66 19.64 4.20
N GLY A 53 9.22 18.45 3.82
CA GLY A 53 9.67 17.74 2.62
C GLY A 53 9.11 18.28 1.31
N VAL A 54 8.02 19.06 1.35
CA VAL A 54 7.38 19.62 0.14
C VAL A 54 8.28 20.70 -0.48
N GLY A 55 8.56 20.55 -1.77
CA GLY A 55 9.38 21.54 -2.51
C GLY A 55 10.87 21.50 -2.20
N THR A 56 11.35 20.59 -1.34
CA THR A 56 12.77 20.42 -1.07
C THR A 56 13.50 19.98 -2.33
N LYS A 57 14.44 20.78 -2.81
CA LYS A 57 15.29 20.41 -3.94
C LYS A 57 16.41 19.51 -3.45
N THR A 58 16.53 18.34 -4.04
CA THR A 58 17.63 17.41 -3.81
C THR A 58 18.68 17.56 -4.91
N GLU A 59 19.94 17.40 -4.56
CA GLU A 59 21.03 17.45 -5.54
C GLU A 59 21.06 16.20 -6.42
N GLY A 60 21.38 16.38 -7.69
CA GLY A 60 21.63 15.29 -8.62
C GLY A 60 20.43 14.39 -8.88
N HIS A 61 20.56 13.08 -8.53
CA HIS A 61 19.56 12.04 -8.72
C HIS A 61 18.89 11.58 -7.41
N ALA A 62 19.15 12.24 -6.28
CA ALA A 62 18.52 11.96 -5.01
C ALA A 62 17.00 12.20 -5.07
N VAL A 63 16.26 11.47 -4.26
CA VAL A 63 14.79 11.56 -4.12
C VAL A 63 14.49 12.25 -2.80
N SER A 64 13.61 13.25 -2.79
CA SER A 64 13.22 13.92 -1.55
C SER A 64 12.28 13.03 -0.71
N SER A 65 12.15 13.36 0.57
CA SER A 65 11.22 12.68 1.47
C SER A 65 9.79 12.70 0.95
N PHE A 66 9.35 13.84 0.42
CA PHE A 66 8.01 13.99 -0.15
C PHE A 66 7.83 13.19 -1.44
N GLN A 67 8.83 13.16 -2.32
CA GLN A 67 8.78 12.33 -3.53
C GLN A 67 8.71 10.84 -3.20
N ALA A 68 9.49 10.36 -2.22
CA ALA A 68 9.41 8.97 -1.75
C ALA A 68 8.03 8.64 -1.16
N PHE A 69 7.43 9.57 -0.42
CA PHE A 69 6.06 9.47 0.07
C PHE A 69 5.05 9.40 -1.09
N CYS A 70 5.16 10.25 -2.10
CA CYS A 70 4.26 10.24 -3.25
C CYS A 70 4.37 8.93 -4.07
N VAL A 71 5.59 8.38 -4.22
CA VAL A 71 5.77 7.09 -4.89
C VAL A 71 5.09 5.96 -4.13
N SER A 72 5.26 5.91 -2.80
CA SER A 72 4.60 4.90 -1.97
C SER A 72 3.09 5.09 -1.91
N THR A 73 2.60 6.32 -1.84
CA THR A 73 1.17 6.64 -1.84
C THR A 73 0.54 6.32 -3.19
N ALA A 74 1.26 6.48 -4.30
CA ALA A 74 0.77 6.09 -5.63
C ALA A 74 0.49 4.59 -5.75
N SER A 75 1.28 3.74 -5.09
CA SER A 75 1.01 2.30 -5.02
C SER A 75 -0.20 2.01 -4.13
N ARG A 76 -0.22 2.54 -2.91
CA ARG A 76 -1.26 2.34 -1.89
C ARG A 76 -2.63 2.84 -2.34
N VAL A 77 -2.71 4.13 -2.73
CA VAL A 77 -3.98 4.79 -3.08
C VAL A 77 -4.38 4.41 -4.49
N GLY A 78 -5.16 3.35 -4.58
CA GLY A 78 -5.58 2.73 -5.83
C GLY A 78 -6.94 2.05 -5.73
N VAL A 79 -7.04 0.91 -6.39
CA VAL A 79 -8.28 0.10 -6.41
C VAL A 79 -8.68 -0.36 -5.01
N GLY A 80 -7.72 -0.63 -4.12
CA GLY A 80 -7.98 -1.06 -2.75
C GLY A 80 -8.89 -0.10 -1.98
N ASN A 81 -8.66 1.19 -2.15
CA ASN A 81 -9.41 2.24 -1.46
C ASN A 81 -10.84 2.41 -1.95
N ILE A 82 -11.15 2.05 -3.18
CA ILE A 82 -12.49 2.23 -3.76
C ILE A 82 -13.17 0.87 -3.92
N ALA A 83 -12.71 0.03 -4.85
CA ALA A 83 -13.32 -1.26 -5.09
C ALA A 83 -13.09 -2.23 -3.92
N GLY A 84 -11.91 -2.21 -3.28
CA GLY A 84 -11.60 -3.06 -2.13
C GLY A 84 -12.49 -2.78 -0.93
N VAL A 85 -12.76 -1.51 -0.61
CA VAL A 85 -13.68 -1.12 0.47
C VAL A 85 -15.12 -1.53 0.15
N ALA A 86 -15.57 -1.34 -1.08
CA ALA A 86 -16.90 -1.78 -1.52
C ALA A 86 -17.05 -3.31 -1.42
N ILE A 87 -16.02 -4.08 -1.82
CA ILE A 87 -15.97 -5.54 -1.62
C ILE A 87 -16.03 -5.87 -0.13
N ALA A 88 -15.28 -5.14 0.73
CA ALA A 88 -15.28 -5.38 2.17
C ALA A 88 -16.67 -5.24 2.78
N ILE A 89 -17.42 -4.21 2.40
CA ILE A 89 -18.76 -3.95 2.91
C ILE A 89 -19.75 -5.02 2.43
N VAL A 90 -19.68 -5.44 1.15
CA VAL A 90 -20.57 -6.47 0.60
C VAL A 90 -20.28 -7.85 1.18
N THR A 91 -19.00 -8.19 1.40
CA THR A 91 -18.59 -9.53 1.86
C THR A 91 -18.61 -9.66 3.37
N GLY A 92 -18.12 -8.63 4.08
CA GLY A 92 -17.94 -8.64 5.53
C GLY A 92 -18.93 -7.78 6.33
N GLY A 93 -19.84 -7.08 5.63
CA GLY A 93 -20.74 -6.12 6.28
C GLY A 93 -20.07 -4.78 6.60
N PRO A 94 -20.83 -3.79 7.10
CA PRO A 94 -20.33 -2.49 7.55
C PRO A 94 -19.21 -2.59 8.60
N GLY A 95 -19.26 -3.61 9.45
CA GLY A 95 -18.25 -3.88 10.48
C GLY A 95 -16.84 -4.15 9.94
N ALA A 96 -16.71 -4.58 8.67
CA ALA A 96 -15.40 -4.73 8.03
C ALA A 96 -14.63 -3.41 7.99
N VAL A 97 -15.31 -2.26 7.89
CA VAL A 97 -14.69 -0.92 7.91
C VAL A 97 -14.01 -0.66 9.26
N PHE A 98 -14.63 -1.04 10.37
CA PHE A 98 -14.01 -0.95 11.70
C PHE A 98 -12.70 -1.73 11.77
N TRP A 99 -12.69 -2.95 11.26
CA TRP A 99 -11.50 -3.80 11.26
C TRP A 99 -10.41 -3.31 10.29
N MET A 100 -10.81 -2.64 9.19
CA MET A 100 -9.86 -1.90 8.35
C MET A 100 -9.17 -0.77 9.14
N TRP A 101 -9.91 -0.01 9.97
CA TRP A 101 -9.32 1.03 10.82
C TRP A 101 -8.37 0.45 11.88
N VAL A 102 -8.76 -0.66 12.51
CA VAL A 102 -7.93 -1.34 13.52
C VAL A 102 -6.62 -1.81 12.91
N ILE A 103 -6.68 -2.52 11.76
CA ILE A 103 -5.46 -3.02 11.11
C ILE A 103 -4.57 -1.88 10.60
N ALA A 104 -5.14 -0.79 10.13
CA ALA A 104 -4.38 0.40 9.76
C ALA A 104 -3.70 1.05 10.97
N PHE A 105 -4.39 1.15 12.10
CA PHE A 105 -3.84 1.72 13.32
C PHE A 105 -2.59 0.96 13.81
N ILE A 106 -2.67 -0.37 13.93
CA ILE A 106 -1.50 -1.17 14.31
C ILE A 106 -0.48 -1.27 13.18
N GLY A 107 -0.94 -1.25 11.92
CA GLY A 107 -0.12 -1.23 10.72
C GLY A 107 0.77 0.02 10.61
N CYS A 108 0.35 1.17 11.15
CA CYS A 108 1.20 2.36 11.21
C CYS A 108 2.53 2.09 11.93
N ALA A 109 2.51 1.33 13.04
CA ALA A 109 3.73 0.98 13.76
C ALA A 109 4.58 -0.03 12.95
N THR A 110 3.95 -0.95 12.23
CA THR A 110 4.63 -1.88 11.33
C THR A 110 5.32 -1.12 10.18
N GLY A 111 4.59 -0.22 9.51
CA GLY A 111 5.12 0.63 8.43
C GLY A 111 6.27 1.53 8.88
N PHE A 112 6.20 2.02 10.14
CA PHE A 112 7.31 2.74 10.77
C PHE A 112 8.56 1.87 10.86
N VAL A 113 8.43 0.66 11.40
CA VAL A 113 9.57 -0.26 11.62
C VAL A 113 10.20 -0.66 10.30
N GLU A 114 9.41 -1.15 9.33
CA GLU A 114 9.93 -1.62 8.05
C GLU A 114 10.61 -0.51 7.22
N SER A 115 10.04 0.69 7.23
CA SER A 115 10.60 1.83 6.49
C SER A 115 11.84 2.41 7.15
N THR A 116 11.91 2.39 8.49
CA THR A 116 13.13 2.76 9.24
C THR A 116 14.26 1.78 8.93
N LEU A 117 13.98 0.47 8.94
CA LEU A 117 14.97 -0.55 8.59
C LEU A 117 15.46 -0.42 7.14
N ALA A 118 14.57 -0.12 6.21
CA ALA A 118 14.96 0.09 4.82
C ALA A 118 15.90 1.28 4.65
N GLN A 119 15.72 2.33 5.42
CA GLN A 119 16.62 3.48 5.45
C GLN A 119 17.96 3.17 6.13
N ILE A 120 17.98 2.41 7.23
CA ILE A 120 19.23 2.00 7.90
C ILE A 120 20.11 1.20 6.92
N TYR A 121 19.53 0.28 6.16
CA TYR A 121 20.24 -0.65 5.27
C TYR A 121 20.19 -0.29 3.78
N LYS A 122 19.89 0.97 3.45
CA LYS A 122 19.94 1.45 2.06
C LYS A 122 21.36 1.44 1.51
N LEU A 123 21.45 1.32 0.19
CA LEU A 123 22.73 1.30 -0.52
C LEU A 123 22.85 2.53 -1.44
N PRO A 124 24.01 3.17 -1.48
CA PRO A 124 24.27 4.28 -2.40
C PRO A 124 24.50 3.76 -3.83
N ARG A 125 24.06 4.52 -4.81
CA ARG A 125 24.35 4.31 -6.23
C ARG A 125 25.40 5.33 -6.72
N LYS A 126 26.13 4.98 -7.76
CA LYS A 126 27.14 5.85 -8.38
C LYS A 126 26.63 7.22 -8.86
N ASN A 127 25.33 7.33 -9.08
CA ASN A 127 24.67 8.57 -9.52
C ASN A 127 24.16 9.44 -8.36
N GLY A 128 24.51 9.14 -7.11
CA GLY A 128 24.08 9.85 -5.92
C GLY A 128 22.66 9.51 -5.42
N SER A 129 21.95 8.57 -6.07
CA SER A 129 20.67 8.07 -5.56
C SER A 129 20.87 6.89 -4.61
N PHE A 130 19.80 6.53 -3.88
CA PHE A 130 19.78 5.36 -3.01
C PHE A 130 18.82 4.30 -3.51
N HIS A 131 19.00 3.08 -3.04
CA HIS A 131 18.09 1.97 -3.21
C HIS A 131 18.15 1.05 -2.00
N GLY A 132 17.10 0.28 -1.77
CA GLY A 132 17.02 -0.61 -0.61
C GLY A 132 15.66 -1.29 -0.56
N GLY A 133 15.25 -1.68 0.63
CA GLY A 133 14.01 -2.41 0.89
C GLY A 133 14.27 -3.75 1.56
N PRO A 134 13.23 -4.61 1.72
CA PRO A 134 13.35 -5.85 2.48
C PRO A 134 14.42 -6.82 1.97
N ALA A 135 14.54 -7.00 0.66
CA ALA A 135 15.58 -7.87 0.11
C ALA A 135 16.98 -7.47 0.60
N TYR A 136 17.23 -6.18 0.75
CA TYR A 136 18.53 -5.64 1.15
C TYR A 136 18.76 -5.80 2.65
N TYR A 137 17.79 -5.48 3.53
CA TYR A 137 18.00 -5.70 4.96
C TYR A 137 17.98 -7.19 5.35
N ILE A 138 17.26 -8.06 4.61
CA ILE A 138 17.33 -9.51 4.79
C ILE A 138 18.72 -10.03 4.42
N LYS A 139 19.27 -9.57 3.28
CA LYS A 139 20.62 -9.96 2.83
C LYS A 139 21.70 -9.44 3.77
N ASN A 140 21.67 -8.15 4.10
CA ASN A 140 22.78 -7.45 4.73
C ASN A 140 22.75 -7.53 6.28
N ALA A 141 21.56 -7.51 6.89
CA ALA A 141 21.41 -7.54 8.34
C ALA A 141 21.16 -8.94 8.90
N LEU A 142 20.33 -9.75 8.22
CA LEU A 142 20.08 -11.13 8.65
C LEU A 142 21.07 -12.14 8.07
N HIS A 143 21.87 -11.73 7.08
CA HIS A 143 22.81 -12.62 6.36
C HIS A 143 22.13 -13.84 5.73
N GLN A 144 20.89 -13.65 5.22
CA GLN A 144 20.07 -14.71 4.62
C GLN A 144 19.80 -14.46 3.13
N PRO A 145 20.78 -14.66 2.25
CA PRO A 145 20.63 -14.35 0.81
C PRO A 145 19.54 -15.18 0.12
N GLY A 146 19.25 -16.38 0.59
CA GLY A 146 18.17 -17.23 0.06
C GLY A 146 16.78 -16.61 0.31
N VAL A 147 16.51 -16.17 1.54
CA VAL A 147 15.26 -15.50 1.92
C VAL A 147 15.14 -14.14 1.22
N ALA A 148 16.25 -13.41 1.08
CA ALA A 148 16.27 -12.15 0.34
C ALA A 148 15.87 -12.31 -1.13
N LYS A 149 16.38 -13.36 -1.79
CA LYS A 149 15.99 -13.72 -3.16
C LYS A 149 14.52 -14.11 -3.25
N LEU A 150 14.02 -14.92 -2.29
CA LEU A 150 12.61 -15.28 -2.21
C LEU A 150 11.73 -14.03 -2.09
N PHE A 151 12.08 -13.09 -1.20
CA PHE A 151 11.35 -11.84 -1.06
C PHE A 151 11.35 -11.04 -2.38
N ALA A 152 12.52 -10.90 -3.04
CA ALA A 152 12.64 -10.17 -4.30
C ALA A 152 11.79 -10.78 -5.43
N ILE A 153 11.66 -12.11 -5.47
CA ILE A 153 10.75 -12.79 -6.41
C ILE A 153 9.30 -12.50 -6.02
N LEU A 154 8.95 -12.70 -4.75
CA LEU A 154 7.57 -12.51 -4.27
C LEU A 154 7.08 -11.10 -4.54
N ILE A 155 7.84 -10.06 -4.22
CA ILE A 155 7.40 -8.68 -4.46
C ILE A 155 7.31 -8.36 -5.96
N SER A 156 8.22 -8.88 -6.77
CA SER A 156 8.17 -8.68 -8.23
C SER A 156 6.93 -9.33 -8.83
N VAL A 157 6.54 -10.52 -8.35
CA VAL A 157 5.32 -11.20 -8.79
C VAL A 157 4.08 -10.52 -8.23
N THR A 158 4.04 -10.25 -6.91
CA THR A 158 2.86 -9.66 -6.24
C THR A 158 2.56 -8.29 -6.82
N PHE A 159 3.49 -7.36 -6.71
CA PHE A 159 3.27 -5.97 -7.13
C PHE A 159 3.40 -5.81 -8.64
N GLY A 160 4.50 -6.27 -9.22
CA GLY A 160 4.78 -6.07 -10.63
C GLY A 160 3.83 -6.79 -11.58
N LEU A 161 3.25 -7.91 -11.18
CA LEU A 161 2.37 -8.72 -12.04
C LEU A 161 0.94 -8.75 -11.52
N ILE A 162 0.71 -9.33 -10.34
CA ILE A 162 -0.63 -9.61 -9.83
C ILE A 162 -1.39 -8.33 -9.49
N TYR A 163 -0.79 -7.42 -8.72
CA TYR A 163 -1.47 -6.16 -8.35
C TYR A 163 -1.71 -5.27 -9.58
N CYS A 164 -0.81 -5.27 -10.56
CA CYS A 164 -1.07 -4.60 -11.83
C CYS A 164 -2.30 -5.17 -12.55
N SER A 165 -2.55 -6.49 -12.47
CA SER A 165 -3.75 -7.10 -13.03
C SER A 165 -5.03 -6.70 -12.32
N VAL A 166 -5.01 -6.56 -10.97
CA VAL A 166 -6.16 -6.09 -10.17
C VAL A 166 -6.53 -4.65 -10.54
N GLN A 167 -5.53 -3.78 -10.68
CA GLN A 167 -5.75 -2.39 -11.09
C GLN A 167 -6.39 -2.32 -12.48
N ALA A 168 -5.82 -3.06 -13.45
CA ALA A 168 -6.31 -3.08 -14.82
C ALA A 168 -7.73 -3.67 -14.93
N ASN A 169 -8.04 -4.72 -14.16
CA ASN A 169 -9.38 -5.30 -14.07
C ASN A 169 -10.42 -4.27 -13.65
N THR A 170 -10.15 -3.53 -12.59
CA THR A 170 -11.09 -2.54 -12.07
C THR A 170 -11.28 -1.37 -13.04
N ILE A 171 -10.22 -0.91 -13.73
CA ILE A 171 -10.36 0.10 -14.80
C ILE A 171 -11.28 -0.42 -15.91
N ALA A 172 -11.07 -1.67 -16.35
CA ALA A 172 -11.86 -2.27 -17.43
C ALA A 172 -13.34 -2.42 -17.04
N LEU A 173 -13.63 -2.93 -15.84
CA LEU A 173 -14.99 -3.04 -15.31
C LEU A 173 -15.66 -1.68 -15.16
N SER A 174 -14.93 -0.68 -14.68
CA SER A 174 -15.46 0.69 -14.56
C SER A 174 -15.82 1.31 -15.89
N ALA A 175 -14.94 1.15 -16.91
CA ALA A 175 -15.18 1.64 -18.25
C ALA A 175 -16.34 0.91 -18.94
N GLN A 176 -16.48 -0.38 -18.71
CA GLN A 176 -17.61 -1.16 -19.20
C GLN A 176 -18.94 -0.69 -18.60
N THR A 177 -18.98 -0.48 -17.29
CA THR A 177 -20.19 -0.02 -16.58
C THR A 177 -20.59 1.39 -16.98
N ALA A 178 -19.64 2.33 -17.12
CA ALA A 178 -19.94 3.74 -17.39
C ALA A 178 -20.17 4.07 -18.87
N PHE A 179 -19.44 3.40 -19.78
CA PHE A 179 -19.37 3.78 -21.19
C PHE A 179 -19.69 2.63 -22.15
N ASN A 180 -20.00 1.43 -21.62
CA ASN A 180 -20.17 0.20 -22.39
C ASN A 180 -18.96 -0.12 -23.31
N ILE A 181 -17.76 0.28 -22.87
CA ILE A 181 -16.50 -0.03 -23.56
C ILE A 181 -16.11 -1.48 -23.24
N SER A 182 -15.81 -2.27 -24.29
CA SER A 182 -15.42 -3.66 -24.05
C SER A 182 -14.08 -3.76 -23.31
N PRO A 183 -13.91 -4.75 -22.41
CA PRO A 183 -12.65 -4.96 -21.69
C PRO A 183 -11.42 -5.09 -22.60
N ALA A 184 -11.59 -5.65 -23.80
CA ALA A 184 -10.50 -5.79 -24.78
C ALA A 184 -9.98 -4.43 -25.30
N ILE A 185 -10.88 -3.46 -25.54
CA ILE A 185 -10.49 -2.10 -25.94
C ILE A 185 -9.72 -1.43 -24.80
N THR A 186 -10.25 -1.52 -23.58
CA THR A 186 -9.58 -0.97 -22.38
C THR A 186 -8.22 -1.62 -22.16
N ALA A 187 -8.09 -2.95 -22.35
CA ALA A 187 -6.84 -3.69 -22.26
C ALA A 187 -5.79 -3.15 -23.25
N GLY A 188 -6.16 -2.95 -24.51
CA GLY A 188 -5.28 -2.37 -25.54
C GLY A 188 -4.80 -0.97 -25.18
N PHE A 189 -5.72 -0.10 -24.72
CA PHE A 189 -5.40 1.24 -24.25
C PHE A 189 -4.41 1.22 -23.07
N LEU A 190 -4.71 0.43 -22.04
CA LEU A 190 -3.86 0.32 -20.85
C LEU A 190 -2.49 -0.27 -21.18
N ALA A 191 -2.40 -1.26 -22.08
CA ALA A 191 -1.13 -1.85 -22.51
C ALA A 191 -0.21 -0.79 -23.14
N VAL A 192 -0.73 0.03 -24.04
CA VAL A 192 0.04 1.11 -24.70
C VAL A 192 0.47 2.17 -23.66
N PHE A 193 -0.45 2.64 -22.83
CA PHE A 193 -0.14 3.66 -21.82
C PHE A 193 0.86 3.16 -20.79
N THR A 194 0.70 1.93 -20.31
CA THR A 194 1.64 1.31 -19.39
C THR A 194 3.03 1.22 -20.03
N ALA A 195 3.14 0.72 -21.28
CA ALA A 195 4.41 0.63 -21.99
C ALA A 195 5.10 2.00 -22.10
N LEU A 196 4.37 3.06 -22.46
CA LEU A 196 4.91 4.42 -22.59
C LEU A 196 5.47 4.97 -21.26
N VAL A 197 4.81 4.67 -20.14
CA VAL A 197 5.23 5.20 -18.83
C VAL A 197 6.39 4.40 -18.25
N ILE A 198 6.31 3.06 -18.23
CA ILE A 198 7.34 2.22 -17.61
C ILE A 198 8.68 2.25 -18.34
N CYS A 199 8.71 2.55 -19.63
CA CYS A 199 9.95 2.74 -20.37
C CYS A 199 10.67 4.05 -20.04
N GLY A 200 10.05 4.98 -19.31
CA GLY A 200 10.61 6.30 -18.97
C GLY A 200 11.54 6.35 -17.76
N GLY A 201 11.63 5.26 -16.98
CA GLY A 201 12.52 5.13 -15.82
C GLY A 201 12.02 5.84 -14.54
N VAL A 202 12.68 5.56 -13.41
CA VAL A 202 12.30 5.93 -12.02
C VAL A 202 12.00 7.42 -11.82
N LYS A 203 12.80 8.32 -12.40
CA LYS A 203 12.59 9.78 -12.26
C LYS A 203 11.27 10.26 -12.88
N ARG A 204 10.89 9.65 -14.01
CA ARG A 204 9.63 10.00 -14.69
C ARG A 204 8.46 9.51 -13.86
N ILE A 205 8.58 8.34 -13.28
CA ILE A 205 7.60 7.76 -12.35
C ILE A 205 7.41 8.69 -11.15
N ALA A 206 8.49 9.04 -10.45
CA ALA A 206 8.43 9.88 -9.25
C ALA A 206 7.80 11.26 -9.53
N ARG A 207 8.15 11.89 -10.66
CA ARG A 207 7.57 13.19 -11.05
C ARG A 207 6.09 13.08 -11.41
N PHE A 208 5.70 11.98 -12.07
CA PHE A 208 4.30 11.74 -12.43
C PHE A 208 3.45 11.55 -11.17
N THR A 209 3.91 10.74 -10.22
CA THR A 209 3.18 10.46 -8.97
C THR A 209 3.14 11.67 -8.05
N GLU A 210 4.22 12.45 -7.94
CA GLU A 210 4.29 13.68 -7.14
C GLU A 210 3.20 14.69 -7.52
N PHE A 211 2.88 14.79 -8.81
CA PHE A 211 1.82 15.68 -9.30
C PHE A 211 0.43 15.07 -9.17
N LEU A 212 0.28 13.79 -9.57
CA LEU A 212 -1.02 13.15 -9.70
C LEU A 212 -1.66 12.80 -8.35
N VAL A 213 -0.87 12.23 -7.42
CA VAL A 213 -1.38 11.67 -6.16
C VAL A 213 -2.11 12.70 -5.28
N PRO A 214 -1.55 13.89 -4.99
CA PRO A 214 -2.24 14.87 -4.15
C PRO A 214 -3.55 15.37 -4.77
N ILE A 215 -3.58 15.54 -6.10
CA ILE A 215 -4.76 16.02 -6.82
C ILE A 215 -5.88 14.99 -6.74
N MET A 216 -5.59 13.75 -7.10
CA MET A 216 -6.60 12.70 -7.11
C MET A 216 -7.15 12.40 -5.70
N ALA A 217 -6.27 12.28 -4.70
CA ALA A 217 -6.69 12.04 -3.33
C ALA A 217 -7.51 13.21 -2.78
N GLY A 218 -7.08 14.45 -3.04
CA GLY A 218 -7.80 15.64 -2.62
C GLY A 218 -9.20 15.75 -3.24
N LEU A 219 -9.33 15.49 -4.53
CA LEU A 219 -10.64 15.48 -5.21
C LEU A 219 -11.57 14.40 -4.64
N TYR A 220 -11.06 13.20 -4.39
CA TYR A 220 -11.87 12.11 -3.85
C TYR A 220 -12.34 12.39 -2.42
N ILE A 221 -11.45 12.89 -1.58
CA ILE A 221 -11.80 13.30 -0.21
C ILE A 221 -12.83 14.44 -0.23
N LEU A 222 -12.70 15.40 -1.15
CA LEU A 222 -13.67 16.49 -1.30
C LEU A 222 -15.07 15.96 -1.64
N VAL A 223 -15.18 15.00 -2.57
CA VAL A 223 -16.45 14.36 -2.91
C VAL A 223 -17.06 13.67 -1.69
N ALA A 224 -16.24 12.93 -0.92
CA ALA A 224 -16.69 12.27 0.31
C ALA A 224 -17.16 13.25 1.37
N ILE A 225 -16.47 14.38 1.54
CA ILE A 225 -16.90 15.46 2.46
C ILE A 225 -18.26 16.03 2.03
N ILE A 226 -18.45 16.32 0.75
CA ILE A 226 -19.73 16.82 0.22
C ILE A 226 -20.85 15.85 0.55
N ILE A 227 -20.68 14.55 0.27
CA ILE A 227 -21.70 13.53 0.55
C ILE A 227 -21.97 13.39 2.05
N THR A 228 -20.92 13.44 2.87
CA THR A 228 -21.05 13.36 4.32
C THR A 228 -21.83 14.56 4.88
N VAL A 229 -21.54 15.77 4.41
CA VAL A 229 -22.26 16.98 4.79
C VAL A 229 -23.72 16.93 4.34
N MET A 230 -23.99 16.46 3.12
CA MET A 230 -25.36 16.31 2.60
C MET A 230 -26.20 15.29 3.38
N ASN A 231 -25.56 14.35 4.09
CA ASN A 231 -26.19 13.29 4.88
C ASN A 231 -25.75 13.32 6.35
N ILE A 232 -25.47 14.51 6.88
CA ILE A 232 -24.89 14.68 8.22
C ILE A 232 -25.79 14.08 9.32
N ASP A 233 -27.08 14.10 9.12
CA ASP A 233 -28.10 13.49 9.99
C ASP A 233 -27.97 11.96 10.10
N LYS A 234 -27.48 11.30 9.04
CA LYS A 234 -27.30 9.84 8.99
C LYS A 234 -25.94 9.38 9.54
N VAL A 235 -24.95 10.29 9.65
CA VAL A 235 -23.59 9.93 10.09
C VAL A 235 -23.54 9.25 11.46
N PRO A 236 -24.24 9.72 12.51
CA PRO A 236 -24.22 9.03 13.81
C PRO A 236 -24.76 7.60 13.72
N GLY A 237 -25.85 7.38 12.96
CA GLY A 237 -26.45 6.07 12.74
C GLY A 237 -25.50 5.13 11.95
N MET A 238 -24.83 5.67 10.94
CA MET A 238 -23.83 4.92 10.16
C MET A 238 -22.63 4.48 11.02
N LEU A 239 -22.08 5.38 11.85
CA LEU A 239 -20.99 5.03 12.75
C LEU A 239 -21.42 3.99 13.81
N ALA A 240 -22.62 4.13 14.36
CA ALA A 240 -23.20 3.12 15.25
C ALA A 240 -23.36 1.77 14.55
N LEU A 241 -23.80 1.77 13.29
CA LEU A 241 -23.92 0.54 12.47
C LEU A 241 -22.56 -0.12 12.25
N ILE A 242 -21.53 0.64 11.89
CA ILE A 242 -20.15 0.11 11.71
C ILE A 242 -19.67 -0.58 12.99
N ILE A 243 -19.83 0.08 14.14
CA ILE A 243 -19.37 -0.45 15.44
C ILE A 243 -20.21 -1.66 15.85
N HIS A 244 -21.54 -1.57 15.75
CA HIS A 244 -22.44 -2.66 16.14
C HIS A 244 -22.19 -3.91 15.30
N ASP A 245 -22.07 -3.76 13.97
CA ASP A 245 -21.83 -4.87 13.05
C ASP A 245 -20.46 -5.50 13.25
N ALA A 246 -19.42 -4.72 13.57
CA ALA A 246 -18.08 -5.22 13.82
C ALA A 246 -17.98 -6.23 14.98
N PHE A 247 -18.90 -6.17 15.94
CA PHE A 247 -18.95 -7.03 17.14
C PHE A 247 -20.24 -7.88 17.21
N SER A 248 -21.00 -7.94 16.13
CA SER A 248 -22.24 -8.75 16.08
C SER A 248 -21.92 -10.25 16.11
N PRO A 249 -22.82 -11.11 16.67
CA PRO A 249 -22.65 -12.56 16.61
C PRO A 249 -22.57 -13.09 15.17
N GLN A 250 -23.27 -12.45 14.23
CA GLN A 250 -23.21 -12.81 12.81
C GLN A 250 -21.83 -12.51 12.21
N ALA A 251 -21.17 -11.47 12.68
CA ALA A 251 -19.77 -11.17 12.31
C ALA A 251 -18.82 -12.30 12.77
N ALA A 252 -19.18 -13.07 13.79
CA ALA A 252 -18.37 -14.15 14.36
C ALA A 252 -18.67 -15.55 13.81
N VAL A 253 -19.82 -15.79 13.18
CA VAL A 253 -20.33 -17.15 12.86
C VAL A 253 -19.92 -17.69 11.49
N GLY A 254 -19.24 -16.91 10.66
CA GLY A 254 -18.81 -17.32 9.31
C GLY A 254 -17.52 -18.15 9.25
N GLY A 255 -17.40 -19.25 10.00
CA GLY A 255 -16.31 -20.23 9.82
C GLY A 255 -14.94 -19.81 10.33
N GLY A 256 -14.76 -19.62 11.65
CA GLY A 256 -13.48 -19.46 12.32
C GLY A 256 -13.21 -18.05 12.83
N LEU A 257 -12.76 -17.14 12.01
CA LEU A 257 -12.70 -15.69 12.31
C LEU A 257 -13.80 -15.02 11.51
N GLY A 258 -14.66 -14.26 12.16
CA GLY A 258 -15.85 -13.69 11.54
C GLY A 258 -15.55 -12.96 10.23
N SER A 259 -16.48 -13.05 9.29
CA SER A 259 -16.35 -12.50 7.94
C SER A 259 -15.92 -11.02 7.94
N ALA A 260 -16.44 -10.22 8.88
CA ALA A 260 -16.09 -8.81 9.04
C ALA A 260 -14.60 -8.60 9.39
N ILE A 261 -14.09 -9.40 10.35
CA ILE A 261 -12.67 -9.31 10.79
C ILE A 261 -11.75 -9.71 9.65
N LEU A 262 -11.98 -10.89 9.09
CA LEU A 262 -11.12 -11.43 8.03
C LEU A 262 -11.09 -10.53 6.80
N THR A 263 -12.25 -10.09 6.35
CA THR A 263 -12.37 -9.22 5.18
C THR A 263 -11.81 -7.83 5.45
N GLY A 264 -12.08 -7.25 6.63
CA GLY A 264 -11.54 -5.97 7.03
C GLY A 264 -10.01 -5.98 7.10
N VAL A 265 -9.42 -7.03 7.66
CA VAL A 265 -7.96 -7.19 7.72
C VAL A 265 -7.36 -7.35 6.32
N LYS A 266 -7.94 -8.22 5.47
CA LYS A 266 -7.47 -8.44 4.09
C LYS A 266 -7.52 -7.16 3.25
N ARG A 267 -8.67 -6.49 3.23
CA ARG A 267 -8.85 -5.28 2.41
C ARG A 267 -8.09 -4.08 2.97
N GLY A 268 -8.00 -3.99 4.31
CA GLY A 268 -7.16 -2.98 4.97
C GLY A 268 -5.68 -3.14 4.63
N LEU A 269 -5.13 -4.36 4.73
CA LEU A 269 -3.74 -4.65 4.37
C LEU A 269 -3.48 -4.38 2.89
N PHE A 270 -4.32 -4.89 1.98
CA PHE A 270 -4.21 -4.65 0.54
C PHE A 270 -4.17 -3.16 0.19
N SER A 271 -4.89 -2.33 0.94
CA SER A 271 -4.92 -0.89 0.72
C SER A 271 -3.67 -0.20 1.26
N ASN A 272 -3.34 -0.42 2.54
CA ASN A 272 -2.27 0.35 3.20
C ASN A 272 -0.87 -0.27 3.09
N GLU A 273 -0.74 -1.50 2.64
CA GLU A 273 0.50 -2.24 2.38
C GLU A 273 1.41 -2.39 3.63
N ALA A 274 0.94 -2.09 4.84
CA ALA A 274 1.76 -2.09 6.05
C ALA A 274 2.14 -3.51 6.49
N GLY A 275 3.42 -3.85 6.36
CA GLY A 275 3.93 -5.19 6.65
C GLY A 275 4.14 -6.06 5.42
N GLU A 276 3.72 -5.62 4.23
CA GLU A 276 4.02 -6.31 2.97
C GLU A 276 5.48 -6.12 2.52
N GLY A 277 6.14 -5.08 3.01
CA GLY A 277 7.51 -4.75 2.62
C GLY A 277 7.64 -4.05 1.26
N SER A 278 6.54 -3.57 0.69
CA SER A 278 6.52 -2.80 -0.56
C SER A 278 7.05 -1.38 -0.35
N VAL A 279 6.44 -0.66 0.57
CA VAL A 279 6.73 0.73 0.92
C VAL A 279 8.20 0.98 1.30
N PRO A 280 8.87 0.08 2.02
CA PRO A 280 10.30 0.18 2.30
C PRO A 280 11.18 0.39 1.06
N ASN A 281 10.78 -0.10 -0.11
CA ASN A 281 11.53 0.12 -1.36
C ASN A 281 11.50 1.59 -1.81
N ALA A 282 10.39 2.29 -1.62
CA ALA A 282 10.30 3.73 -1.85
C ALA A 282 11.01 4.51 -0.73
N ALA A 283 10.76 4.14 0.53
CA ALA A 283 11.37 4.77 1.69
C ALA A 283 12.91 4.80 1.60
N ALA A 284 13.53 3.72 1.15
CA ALA A 284 14.99 3.61 1.03
C ALA A 284 15.60 4.57 0.00
N THR A 285 14.81 5.10 -0.94
CA THR A 285 15.34 6.02 -1.97
C THR A 285 15.51 7.44 -1.48
N ALA A 286 14.89 7.80 -0.36
CA ALA A 286 14.93 9.16 0.16
C ALA A 286 16.29 9.52 0.74
N ASP A 287 16.76 10.73 0.40
CA ASP A 287 17.93 11.35 1.05
C ASP A 287 17.45 12.09 2.30
N VAL A 288 17.81 11.59 3.46
CA VAL A 288 17.40 12.13 4.77
C VAL A 288 18.57 12.09 5.73
N THR A 289 18.55 12.94 6.76
CA THR A 289 19.59 13.00 7.79
C THR A 289 19.45 11.91 8.85
N HIS A 290 18.26 11.29 8.99
CA HIS A 290 18.00 10.26 9.98
C HIS A 290 16.96 9.24 9.47
N PRO A 291 17.18 7.91 9.62
CA PRO A 291 16.27 6.86 9.12
C PRO A 291 14.83 6.98 9.63
N VAL A 292 14.65 7.39 10.87
CA VAL A 292 13.35 7.55 11.54
C VAL A 292 12.45 8.56 10.81
N LYS A 293 13.01 9.56 10.13
CA LYS A 293 12.21 10.53 9.37
C LYS A 293 11.36 9.84 8.32
N GLN A 294 11.94 8.92 7.55
CA GLN A 294 11.17 8.14 6.57
C GLN A 294 10.23 7.13 7.22
N GLY A 295 10.65 6.50 8.31
CA GLY A 295 9.75 5.65 9.10
C GLY A 295 8.48 6.38 9.51
N LEU A 296 8.60 7.60 10.03
CA LEU A 296 7.46 8.44 10.44
C LEU A 296 6.58 8.88 9.27
N ILE A 297 7.19 9.34 8.18
CA ILE A 297 6.48 9.78 6.98
C ILE A 297 5.68 8.61 6.36
N GLN A 298 6.27 7.43 6.25
CA GLN A 298 5.61 6.27 5.68
C GLN A 298 4.52 5.69 6.60
N SER A 299 4.70 5.78 7.91
CA SER A 299 3.66 5.49 8.90
C SER A 299 2.45 6.42 8.73
N PHE A 300 2.68 7.71 8.49
CA PHE A 300 1.60 8.66 8.19
C PHE A 300 0.84 8.31 6.90
N GLY A 301 1.54 7.74 5.92
CA GLY A 301 0.92 7.26 4.69
C GLY A 301 -0.19 6.23 4.91
N VAL A 302 -0.10 5.40 5.96
CA VAL A 302 -1.15 4.44 6.33
C VAL A 302 -2.41 5.17 6.82
N TYR A 303 -2.25 6.27 7.57
CA TYR A 303 -3.40 7.11 7.96
C TYR A 303 -4.08 7.74 6.75
N VAL A 304 -3.29 8.33 5.84
CA VAL A 304 -3.84 8.96 4.64
C VAL A 304 -4.59 7.93 3.78
N ASP A 305 -4.01 6.75 3.59
CA ASP A 305 -4.62 5.69 2.80
C ASP A 305 -5.93 5.19 3.40
N THR A 306 -5.88 4.66 4.61
CA THR A 306 -7.01 3.92 5.16
C THR A 306 -7.97 4.80 5.94
N TRP A 307 -7.46 5.67 6.86
CA TRP A 307 -8.33 6.50 7.68
C TRP A 307 -8.96 7.66 6.91
N LEU A 308 -8.33 8.14 5.84
CA LEU A 308 -8.93 9.18 5.00
C LEU A 308 -9.58 8.58 3.75
N VAL A 309 -8.80 7.95 2.85
CA VAL A 309 -9.30 7.57 1.53
C VAL A 309 -10.25 6.37 1.58
N CYS A 310 -9.91 5.31 2.33
CA CYS A 310 -10.85 4.17 2.49
C CYS A 310 -12.12 4.58 3.26
N SER A 311 -12.01 5.44 4.28
CA SER A 311 -13.18 5.96 4.99
C SER A 311 -14.07 6.80 4.08
N ALA A 312 -13.50 7.57 3.14
CA ALA A 312 -14.24 8.29 2.13
C ALA A 312 -15.17 7.36 1.33
N THR A 313 -14.63 6.24 0.84
CA THR A 313 -15.44 5.24 0.13
C THR A 313 -16.47 4.59 1.03
N ALA A 314 -16.09 4.21 2.26
CA ALA A 314 -17.01 3.60 3.20
C ALA A 314 -18.21 4.52 3.49
N PHE A 315 -17.97 5.82 3.68
CA PHE A 315 -19.03 6.80 3.90
C PHE A 315 -19.92 6.98 2.67
N ILE A 316 -19.33 7.05 1.48
CA ILE A 316 -20.08 7.10 0.23
C ILE A 316 -21.02 5.91 0.13
N VAL A 317 -20.52 4.68 0.29
CA VAL A 317 -21.32 3.45 0.12
C VAL A 317 -22.38 3.31 1.22
N LEU A 318 -22.01 3.53 2.48
CA LEU A 318 -22.92 3.32 3.61
C LEU A 318 -24.00 4.39 3.71
N LEU A 319 -23.68 5.67 3.46
CA LEU A 319 -24.67 6.78 3.52
C LEU A 319 -25.69 6.70 2.38
N THR A 320 -25.29 6.16 1.21
CA THR A 320 -26.20 5.97 0.07
C THR A 320 -27.08 4.75 0.20
N GLY A 321 -26.68 3.75 1.00
CA GLY A 321 -27.44 2.52 1.22
C GLY A 321 -27.58 1.61 0.00
N GLN A 322 -26.73 1.76 -1.02
CA GLN A 322 -26.83 0.98 -2.28
C GLN A 322 -26.24 -0.44 -2.16
N TYR A 323 -25.68 -0.81 -1.02
CA TYR A 323 -25.06 -2.11 -0.80
C TYR A 323 -26.06 -3.16 -0.29
N THR A 324 -25.80 -4.43 -0.63
CA THR A 324 -26.47 -5.60 -0.05
C THR A 324 -25.39 -6.59 0.36
N ILE A 325 -25.43 -7.06 1.62
CA ILE A 325 -24.46 -8.04 2.12
C ILE A 325 -24.67 -9.35 1.33
N GLY A 326 -23.58 -9.88 0.75
CA GLY A 326 -23.63 -11.05 -0.14
C GLY A 326 -24.24 -10.79 -1.52
N GLY A 327 -24.53 -9.54 -1.87
CA GLY A 327 -25.13 -9.16 -3.16
C GLY A 327 -24.14 -9.23 -4.33
N GLU A 328 -24.67 -9.26 -5.54
CA GLU A 328 -23.88 -9.26 -6.78
C GLU A 328 -23.24 -7.89 -7.10
N LEU A 329 -23.91 -6.79 -6.69
CA LEU A 329 -23.39 -5.44 -6.89
C LEU A 329 -22.26 -5.18 -5.90
N THR A 330 -21.02 -5.21 -6.38
CA THR A 330 -19.82 -5.11 -5.55
C THR A 330 -18.70 -4.35 -6.26
N GLY A 331 -17.59 -4.12 -5.55
CA GLY A 331 -16.40 -3.49 -6.12
C GLY A 331 -16.67 -2.11 -6.70
N ILE A 332 -16.10 -1.84 -7.88
CA ILE A 332 -16.21 -0.52 -8.52
C ILE A 332 -17.63 -0.21 -8.97
N ALA A 333 -18.40 -1.22 -9.39
CA ALA A 333 -19.79 -1.03 -9.81
C ALA A 333 -20.67 -0.53 -8.65
N LEU A 334 -20.45 -0.98 -7.42
CA LEU A 334 -21.14 -0.47 -6.25
C LEU A 334 -20.75 0.99 -5.96
N ALA A 335 -19.47 1.35 -6.05
CA ALA A 335 -19.04 2.73 -5.86
C ALA A 335 -19.66 3.68 -6.92
N GLN A 336 -19.74 3.22 -8.17
CA GLN A 336 -20.40 3.96 -9.25
C GLN A 336 -21.90 4.14 -8.99
N ALA A 337 -22.60 3.07 -8.61
CA ALA A 337 -24.02 3.11 -8.26
C ALA A 337 -24.31 4.03 -7.06
N SER A 338 -23.46 3.97 -6.04
CA SER A 338 -23.54 4.82 -4.85
C SER A 338 -23.46 6.31 -5.20
N LEU A 339 -22.49 6.68 -6.03
CA LEU A 339 -22.34 8.07 -6.47
C LEU A 339 -23.44 8.49 -7.46
N ALA A 340 -23.90 7.57 -8.32
CA ALA A 340 -25.00 7.83 -9.24
C ALA A 340 -26.32 8.11 -8.53
N SER A 341 -26.57 7.50 -7.39
CA SER A 341 -27.78 7.75 -6.58
C SER A 341 -27.86 9.18 -6.04
N ILE A 342 -26.72 9.89 -5.93
CA ILE A 342 -26.66 11.28 -5.44
C ILE A 342 -26.53 12.27 -6.61
N PHE A 343 -25.59 12.01 -7.54
CA PHE A 343 -25.20 12.95 -8.59
C PHE A 343 -25.80 12.61 -9.95
N GLY A 344 -26.58 11.52 -10.05
CA GLY A 344 -27.25 11.10 -11.28
C GLY A 344 -26.32 10.49 -12.33
N GLY A 345 -26.74 10.48 -13.58
CA GLY A 345 -26.10 9.74 -14.68
C GLY A 345 -24.67 10.17 -15.05
N PHE A 346 -24.20 11.33 -14.60
CA PHE A 346 -22.81 11.76 -14.80
C PHE A 346 -21.82 11.04 -13.88
N ALA A 347 -22.28 10.58 -12.71
CA ALA A 347 -21.39 10.04 -11.68
C ALA A 347 -20.59 8.79 -12.13
N PRO A 348 -21.15 7.80 -12.83
CA PRO A 348 -20.35 6.66 -13.31
C PRO A 348 -19.17 7.07 -14.20
N ALA A 349 -19.35 8.06 -15.05
CA ALA A 349 -18.28 8.60 -15.89
C ALA A 349 -17.18 9.28 -15.06
N ALA A 350 -17.58 10.11 -14.09
CA ALA A 350 -16.65 10.77 -13.17
C ALA A 350 -15.86 9.75 -12.34
N VAL A 351 -16.52 8.71 -11.82
CA VAL A 351 -15.86 7.63 -11.07
C VAL A 351 -14.89 6.87 -11.98
N SER A 352 -15.26 6.59 -13.23
CA SER A 352 -14.36 5.92 -14.16
C SER A 352 -13.11 6.73 -14.46
N PHE A 353 -13.22 8.04 -14.55
CA PHE A 353 -12.06 8.90 -14.70
C PHE A 353 -11.20 8.91 -13.42
N MET A 354 -11.81 8.99 -12.23
CA MET A 354 -11.08 8.93 -10.97
C MET A 354 -10.36 7.60 -10.82
N ILE A 355 -11.04 6.46 -11.04
CA ILE A 355 -10.42 5.15 -10.90
C ILE A 355 -9.32 4.92 -11.94
N LEU A 356 -9.44 5.46 -13.14
CA LEU A 356 -8.36 5.43 -14.12
C LEU A 356 -7.11 6.12 -13.56
N MET A 357 -7.24 7.29 -12.92
CA MET A 357 -6.11 8.00 -12.31
C MET A 357 -5.52 7.21 -11.14
N PHE A 358 -6.36 6.74 -10.20
CA PHE A 358 -5.93 5.97 -9.03
C PHE A 358 -5.26 4.66 -9.42
N ALA A 359 -5.95 3.84 -10.20
CA ALA A 359 -5.45 2.51 -10.55
C ALA A 359 -4.25 2.58 -11.50
N PHE A 360 -4.22 3.54 -12.42
CA PHE A 360 -3.07 3.69 -13.30
C PHE A 360 -1.83 4.19 -12.56
N SER A 361 -1.96 5.10 -11.58
CA SER A 361 -0.84 5.48 -10.71
C SER A 361 -0.33 4.29 -9.91
N SER A 362 -1.23 3.40 -9.46
CA SER A 362 -0.84 2.17 -8.75
C SER A 362 -0.14 1.17 -9.69
N ILE A 363 -0.58 1.00 -10.94
CA ILE A 363 0.17 0.18 -11.92
C ILE A 363 1.62 0.66 -12.02
N VAL A 364 1.82 1.98 -12.09
CA VAL A 364 3.15 2.58 -12.21
C VAL A 364 3.98 2.41 -10.93
N GLY A 365 3.37 2.59 -9.76
CA GLY A 365 4.01 2.37 -8.45
C GLY A 365 4.36 0.90 -8.21
N ASN A 366 3.45 0.01 -8.52
CA ASN A 366 3.62 -1.45 -8.41
C ASN A 366 4.74 -1.96 -9.33
N TYR A 367 4.74 -1.49 -10.58
CA TYR A 367 5.85 -1.78 -11.50
C TYR A 367 7.19 -1.33 -10.93
N TYR A 368 7.27 -0.14 -10.33
CA TYR A 368 8.49 0.38 -9.71
C TYR A 368 9.04 -0.55 -8.62
N TYR A 369 8.19 -1.08 -7.75
CA TYR A 369 8.60 -2.05 -6.73
C TYR A 369 9.13 -3.34 -7.34
N GLY A 370 8.50 -3.83 -8.39
CA GLY A 370 9.00 -4.99 -9.14
C GLY A 370 10.36 -4.72 -9.80
N GLU A 371 10.52 -3.59 -10.49
CA GLU A 371 11.76 -3.23 -11.18
C GLU A 371 12.97 -3.13 -10.23
N ILE A 372 12.79 -2.51 -9.05
CA ILE A 372 13.85 -2.41 -8.04
C ILE A 372 14.30 -3.80 -7.57
N ASN A 373 13.38 -4.71 -7.40
CA ASN A 373 13.67 -6.06 -6.89
C ASN A 373 14.20 -6.99 -7.98
N ILE A 374 13.86 -6.79 -9.25
CA ILE A 374 14.57 -7.43 -10.37
C ILE A 374 16.03 -6.99 -10.40
N ALA A 375 16.32 -5.71 -10.14
CA ALA A 375 17.69 -5.21 -10.07
C ALA A 375 18.50 -5.81 -8.91
N PHE A 376 17.85 -6.33 -7.86
CA PHE A 376 18.49 -7.02 -6.75
C PHE A 376 19.29 -8.28 -7.17
N PHE A 377 18.88 -8.95 -8.25
CA PHE A 377 19.57 -10.14 -8.77
C PHE A 377 20.87 -9.83 -9.51
N GLU A 378 21.38 -8.58 -9.42
CA GLU A 378 22.61 -8.11 -10.08
C GLU A 378 22.58 -8.33 -11.60
N SER A 379 21.41 -8.64 -12.13
CA SER A 379 21.21 -8.80 -13.56
C SER A 379 21.24 -7.41 -14.22
N LYS A 380 22.41 -6.98 -14.66
CA LYS A 380 22.56 -5.91 -15.65
C LYS A 380 22.00 -6.31 -17.03
N SER A 381 21.34 -7.45 -17.09
CA SER A 381 20.76 -7.97 -18.31
C SER A 381 19.59 -7.08 -18.74
N LYS A 382 19.81 -6.29 -19.77
CA LYS A 382 18.75 -5.55 -20.45
C LYS A 382 17.59 -6.47 -20.86
N ALA A 383 17.91 -7.74 -21.16
CA ALA A 383 16.94 -8.78 -21.52
C ALA A 383 16.01 -9.14 -20.34
N GLY A 384 16.55 -9.28 -19.11
CA GLY A 384 15.73 -9.58 -17.91
C GLY A 384 14.74 -8.47 -17.60
N LEU A 385 15.17 -7.21 -17.68
CA LEU A 385 14.28 -6.05 -17.48
C LEU A 385 13.25 -5.95 -18.61
N PHE A 386 13.64 -6.22 -19.86
CA PHE A 386 12.71 -6.23 -20.98
C PHE A 386 11.64 -7.32 -20.81
N LEU A 387 12.05 -8.53 -20.43
CA LEU A 387 11.13 -9.64 -20.16
C LEU A 387 10.14 -9.27 -19.03
N PHE A 388 10.64 -8.69 -17.94
CA PHE A 388 9.77 -8.24 -16.83
C PHE A 388 8.75 -7.21 -17.30
N ARG A 389 9.15 -6.20 -18.07
CA ARG A 389 8.24 -5.20 -18.66
C ARG A 389 7.20 -5.84 -19.57
N ALA A 390 7.59 -6.80 -20.40
CA ALA A 390 6.66 -7.53 -21.25
C ALA A 390 5.64 -8.33 -20.43
N LEU A 391 6.06 -8.97 -19.32
CA LEU A 391 5.19 -9.68 -18.41
C LEU A 391 4.22 -8.72 -17.69
N VAL A 392 4.66 -7.53 -17.27
CA VAL A 392 3.78 -6.52 -16.67
C VAL A 392 2.67 -6.11 -17.65
N ILE A 393 3.04 -5.82 -18.90
CA ILE A 393 2.05 -5.46 -19.95
C ILE A 393 1.10 -6.62 -20.20
N PHE A 394 1.61 -7.84 -20.28
CA PHE A 394 0.78 -9.03 -20.40
C PHE A 394 -0.21 -9.17 -19.24
N MET A 395 0.23 -8.95 -18.00
CA MET A 395 -0.65 -9.03 -16.82
C MET A 395 -1.67 -7.91 -16.75
N VAL A 396 -1.37 -6.73 -17.30
CA VAL A 396 -2.35 -5.65 -17.47
C VAL A 396 -3.44 -6.06 -18.46
N VAL A 397 -3.08 -6.67 -19.59
CA VAL A 397 -4.05 -7.20 -20.56
C VAL A 397 -4.86 -8.35 -19.97
N PHE A 398 -4.18 -9.32 -19.35
CA PHE A 398 -4.83 -10.45 -18.67
C PHE A 398 -5.84 -9.98 -17.62
N GLY A 399 -5.42 -9.07 -16.72
CA GLY A 399 -6.28 -8.55 -15.65
C GLY A 399 -7.51 -7.82 -16.18
N SER A 400 -7.36 -7.03 -17.25
CA SER A 400 -8.49 -6.34 -17.88
C SER A 400 -9.57 -7.30 -18.39
N MET A 401 -9.21 -8.53 -18.73
CA MET A 401 -10.12 -9.54 -19.32
C MET A 401 -10.50 -10.66 -18.35
N ALA A 402 -9.83 -10.74 -17.21
CA ALA A 402 -10.04 -11.80 -16.22
C ALA A 402 -11.27 -11.53 -15.33
N GLU A 403 -11.78 -12.58 -14.71
CA GLU A 403 -12.84 -12.49 -13.71
C GLU A 403 -12.35 -11.79 -12.43
N LEU A 404 -13.20 -10.94 -11.85
CA LEU A 404 -12.90 -10.18 -10.63
C LEU A 404 -12.43 -11.09 -9.49
N SER A 405 -13.13 -12.19 -9.26
CA SER A 405 -12.81 -13.13 -8.18
C SER A 405 -11.41 -13.73 -8.31
N LEU A 406 -10.99 -14.08 -9.52
CA LEU A 406 -9.68 -14.68 -9.76
C LEU A 406 -8.55 -13.71 -9.46
N VAL A 407 -8.63 -12.46 -9.95
CA VAL A 407 -7.54 -11.48 -9.73
C VAL A 407 -7.40 -11.11 -8.26
N TRP A 408 -8.51 -10.99 -7.53
CA TRP A 408 -8.48 -10.72 -6.09
C TRP A 408 -7.99 -11.91 -5.26
N ASN A 409 -8.38 -13.14 -5.61
CA ASN A 409 -7.91 -14.34 -4.93
C ASN A 409 -6.40 -14.56 -5.13
N LEU A 410 -5.89 -14.30 -6.32
CA LEU A 410 -4.44 -14.32 -6.60
C LEU A 410 -3.73 -13.22 -5.80
N ALA A 411 -4.30 -12.02 -5.74
CA ALA A 411 -3.73 -10.94 -4.95
C ALA A 411 -3.62 -11.31 -3.47
N ASP A 412 -4.69 -11.84 -2.87
CA ASP A 412 -4.70 -12.28 -1.48
C ASP A 412 -3.64 -13.36 -1.20
N LEU A 413 -3.47 -14.33 -2.12
CA LEU A 413 -2.51 -15.41 -1.99
C LEU A 413 -1.07 -14.89 -1.94
N PHE A 414 -0.69 -14.11 -2.96
CA PHE A 414 0.68 -13.60 -3.08
C PHE A 414 1.00 -12.54 -2.02
N MET A 415 0.04 -11.70 -1.67
CA MET A 415 0.11 -10.77 -0.53
C MET A 415 0.44 -11.52 0.76
N GLY A 416 -0.22 -12.63 1.01
CA GLY A 416 0.01 -13.43 2.22
C GLY A 416 1.44 -13.96 2.33
N PHE A 417 1.99 -14.54 1.28
CA PHE A 417 3.37 -15.03 1.28
C PHE A 417 4.39 -13.91 1.38
N LEU A 418 4.17 -12.80 0.68
CA LEU A 418 5.03 -11.62 0.73
C LEU A 418 5.08 -11.05 2.15
N CYS A 419 3.89 -10.85 2.75
CA CYS A 419 3.76 -10.32 4.10
C CYS A 419 4.46 -11.20 5.15
N LEU A 420 4.26 -12.52 5.12
CA LEU A 420 4.94 -13.44 6.04
C LEU A 420 6.47 -13.34 5.94
N THR A 421 6.99 -13.24 4.73
CA THR A 421 8.43 -13.14 4.48
C THR A 421 8.99 -11.83 5.05
N ASN A 422 8.27 -10.72 4.87
CA ASN A 422 8.68 -9.43 5.42
C ASN A 422 8.55 -9.37 6.95
N LEU A 423 7.40 -9.81 7.50
CA LEU A 423 7.17 -9.82 8.95
C LEU A 423 8.22 -10.65 9.69
N TYR A 424 8.61 -11.82 9.14
CA TYR A 424 9.72 -12.62 9.67
C TYR A 424 10.99 -11.77 9.82
N ALA A 425 11.33 -10.99 8.81
CA ALA A 425 12.54 -10.17 8.82
C ALA A 425 12.45 -9.01 9.81
N ILE A 426 11.36 -8.24 9.78
CA ILE A 426 11.24 -7.03 10.61
C ILE A 426 11.07 -7.35 12.10
N ILE A 427 10.45 -8.48 12.46
CA ILE A 427 10.38 -8.94 13.86
C ILE A 427 11.81 -9.22 14.39
N ARG A 428 12.65 -9.87 13.60
CA ARG A 428 14.04 -10.17 14.00
C ARG A 428 14.94 -8.93 14.05
N LEU A 429 14.68 -7.95 13.19
CA LEU A 429 15.47 -6.72 13.07
C LEU A 429 14.90 -5.54 13.89
N TYR A 430 13.77 -5.73 14.55
CA TYR A 430 13.07 -4.66 15.26
C TYR A 430 13.97 -3.84 16.18
N LYS A 431 14.91 -4.49 16.89
CA LYS A 431 15.83 -3.82 17.81
C LYS A 431 16.62 -2.67 17.16
N TYR A 432 16.96 -2.78 15.88
CA TYR A 432 17.70 -1.73 15.15
C TYR A 432 16.81 -0.49 14.90
N ALA A 433 15.56 -0.71 14.49
CA ALA A 433 14.60 0.38 14.34
C ALA A 433 14.29 1.05 15.69
N HIS A 434 14.20 0.27 16.77
CA HIS A 434 13.94 0.77 18.12
C HIS A 434 15.10 1.63 18.64
N VAL A 435 16.34 1.19 18.47
CA VAL A 435 17.54 1.98 18.85
C VAL A 435 17.62 3.27 18.05
N ALA A 436 17.38 3.22 16.73
CA ALA A 436 17.33 4.41 15.89
C ALA A 436 16.23 5.39 16.36
N LEU A 437 15.05 4.89 16.74
CA LEU A 437 13.97 5.72 17.30
C LEU A 437 14.41 6.42 18.58
N ASN A 438 15.06 5.70 19.49
CA ASN A 438 15.55 6.28 20.76
C ASN A 438 16.60 7.36 20.50
N SER A 439 17.56 7.14 19.59
CA SER A 439 18.55 8.14 19.18
C SER A 439 17.88 9.40 18.62
N TYR A 440 16.89 9.24 17.75
CA TYR A 440 16.11 10.33 17.20
C TYR A 440 15.44 11.18 18.29
N LEU A 441 14.74 10.51 19.20
CA LEU A 441 14.01 11.16 20.30
C LEU A 441 14.95 11.85 21.30
N GLU A 442 16.09 11.25 21.59
CA GLU A 442 17.10 11.86 22.46
C GLU A 442 17.62 13.17 21.87
N GLN A 443 17.93 13.21 20.58
CA GLN A 443 18.35 14.41 19.89
C GLN A 443 17.25 15.48 19.89
N LYS A 444 15.99 15.09 19.63
CA LYS A 444 14.85 16.02 19.70
C LYS A 444 14.65 16.58 21.10
N ASN A 445 14.80 15.77 22.14
CA ASN A 445 14.69 16.22 23.54
C ASN A 445 15.83 17.16 23.95
N LYS A 446 17.00 17.07 23.31
CA LYS A 446 18.10 18.03 23.44
C LYS A 446 17.90 19.32 22.63
N GLY A 447 16.75 19.48 21.96
CA GLY A 447 16.45 20.67 21.16
C GLY A 447 17.07 20.69 19.76
N ILE A 448 17.63 19.56 19.29
CA ILE A 448 18.22 19.48 17.94
C ILE A 448 17.05 19.45 16.94
N ALA A 449 16.96 20.50 16.12
CA ALA A 449 15.90 20.65 15.13
C ALA A 449 15.96 19.54 14.06
N GLU A 450 17.19 19.27 13.58
CA GLU A 450 17.47 18.29 12.53
C GLU A 450 18.37 17.15 13.06
N PRO A 451 17.79 16.09 13.66
CA PRO A 451 18.56 14.93 14.12
C PRO A 451 19.37 14.29 12.98
N VAL A 452 20.61 13.91 13.30
CA VAL A 452 21.53 13.23 12.39
C VAL A 452 21.78 11.81 12.91
N PHE A 453 21.79 10.85 12.02
CA PHE A 453 21.98 9.45 12.38
C PHE A 453 23.46 9.08 12.42
N ASP A 454 23.89 8.57 13.57
CA ASP A 454 25.19 7.95 13.76
C ASP A 454 25.01 6.43 13.83
N PRO A 455 25.56 5.63 12.90
CA PRO A 455 25.44 4.18 12.92
C PRO A 455 26.05 3.53 14.15
N SER A 456 27.00 4.17 14.83
CA SER A 456 27.66 3.62 16.02
C SER A 456 26.71 3.37 17.21
N VAL A 457 25.52 4.00 17.21
CA VAL A 457 24.50 3.74 18.24
C VAL A 457 23.84 2.36 18.10
N LEU A 458 23.97 1.71 16.94
CA LEU A 458 23.33 0.44 16.68
C LEU A 458 24.11 -0.73 17.32
N PRO A 459 23.40 -1.84 17.64
CA PRO A 459 24.05 -3.03 18.18
C PRO A 459 25.12 -3.66 17.26
N SER A 460 25.04 -3.37 15.97
CA SER A 460 26.03 -3.77 14.96
C SER A 460 25.91 -2.86 13.75
N GLU A 461 27.04 -2.44 13.19
CA GLU A 461 27.12 -1.66 11.95
C GLU A 461 27.24 -2.56 10.69
N SER A 462 27.22 -3.89 10.88
CA SER A 462 27.33 -4.82 9.76
C SER A 462 26.20 -4.63 8.74
N GLY A 463 26.58 -4.48 7.48
CA GLY A 463 25.65 -4.30 6.37
C GLY A 463 25.14 -2.87 6.18
N ILE A 464 25.68 -1.87 6.89
CA ILE A 464 25.37 -0.45 6.75
C ILE A 464 26.38 0.19 5.80
N HIS A 465 25.90 0.84 4.74
CA HIS A 465 26.75 1.35 3.67
C HIS A 465 26.49 2.81 3.29
N ALA A 466 25.41 3.42 3.77
CA ALA A 466 24.99 4.75 3.34
C ALA A 466 25.12 5.83 4.45
N TRP A 467 25.58 5.44 5.64
CA TRP A 467 25.68 6.30 6.81
C TRP A 467 27.12 6.32 7.34
N GLY A 468 27.58 7.45 7.86
CA GLY A 468 28.93 7.58 8.43
C GLY A 468 30.06 7.60 7.38
N VAL A 469 29.77 7.56 6.10
CA VAL A 469 30.76 7.77 5.05
C VAL A 469 30.81 9.28 4.81
N ASP A 470 31.97 9.91 5.10
CA ASP A 470 32.21 11.28 4.71
C ASP A 470 31.88 11.44 3.22
N LYS A 471 31.03 12.42 2.92
CA LYS A 471 30.75 12.78 1.52
C LYS A 471 31.94 13.62 1.02
N ASP A 472 33.10 12.94 0.78
CA ASP A 472 34.22 13.53 0.03
C ASP A 472 33.91 13.53 -1.48
#